data_eee5530e7b9c816b31ace8227a614b82
#
_entry.id   eee5530e7b9c816b31ace8227a614b82
#
_cell.length_a   1.000
_cell.length_b   1.000
_cell.length_c   1.000
_cell.angle_alpha   90.00
_cell.angle_beta   90.00
_cell.angle_gamma   90.00
#
_symmetry.space_group_name_H-M   'P 1'
#
loop_
_entity.id
_entity.type
_entity.pdbx_description
1 polymer ?
#
loop_
_entity_poly.entity_id
_entity_poly.type
_entity_poly.pdbx_seq_one_letter_code
_entity_poly.pdbx_strand_id
1 'polypeptide(L)'
;MYREYSRKLMEFLRTYTTHIEQVSVDECYMDFTEIADRFTSPVEGASEIKDEVYKRFGFTVNVGISSRKVLAKMASDFEKPNKVHTLFPEEVPAKMWPLPIGELFMAGRSSVETMKKLEIYTIGDLANTDPAILELHLKSHGRKLWEFANGLDDSEVESVRAEAKGVGNSTTLPKDLITEAELSLIHISEPTRH
;
A
#
# COMPACT_ATOMS: atom_id res chain seq x y z
N MET A 1 5.23 -21.75 4.88
CA MET A 1 5.91 -20.87 5.86
C MET A 1 5.35 -19.45 5.84
N TYR A 2 5.52 -18.59 4.79
CA TYR A 2 5.02 -17.20 4.79
C TYR A 2 3.52 -17.05 5.08
N ARG A 3 2.66 -17.81 4.40
CA ARG A 3 1.20 -17.78 4.63
C ARG A 3 0.79 -18.15 6.05
N GLU A 4 1.54 -19.01 6.70
CA GLU A 4 1.29 -19.43 8.09
C GLU A 4 1.59 -18.29 9.06
N TYR A 5 2.75 -17.61 8.88
CA TYR A 5 3.10 -16.46 9.70
C TYR A 5 2.14 -15.28 9.47
N SER A 6 1.75 -15.04 8.22
CA SER A 6 0.71 -14.05 7.89
C SER A 6 -0.59 -14.32 8.62
N ARG A 7 -1.08 -15.57 8.61
CA ARG A 7 -2.30 -15.95 9.34
C ARG A 7 -2.16 -15.70 10.84
N LYS A 8 -1.04 -16.14 11.45
CA LYS A 8 -0.77 -15.92 12.87
C LYS A 8 -0.70 -14.44 13.23
N LEU A 9 -0.09 -13.62 12.36
CA LEU A 9 -0.04 -12.17 12.53
C LEU A 9 -1.46 -11.58 12.51
N MET A 10 -2.28 -11.92 11.50
CA MET A 10 -3.64 -11.41 11.41
C MET A 10 -4.50 -11.87 12.60
N GLU A 11 -4.36 -13.11 13.06
CA GLU A 11 -5.04 -13.61 14.26
C GLU A 11 -4.63 -12.82 15.51
N PHE A 12 -3.35 -12.52 15.65
CA PHE A 12 -2.86 -11.70 16.75
C PHE A 12 -3.39 -10.26 16.68
N LEU A 13 -3.32 -9.60 15.53
CA LEU A 13 -3.82 -8.24 15.37
C LEU A 13 -5.34 -8.14 15.65
N ARG A 14 -6.11 -9.18 15.30
CA ARG A 14 -7.54 -9.26 15.64
C ARG A 14 -7.83 -9.33 17.13
N THR A 15 -6.85 -9.55 17.98
CA THR A 15 -7.03 -9.44 19.45
C THR A 15 -7.14 -7.99 19.91
N TYR A 16 -6.71 -7.02 19.08
CA TYR A 16 -6.83 -5.59 19.36
C TYR A 16 -8.12 -5.01 18.77
N THR A 17 -8.39 -5.24 17.49
CA THR A 17 -9.60 -4.77 16.80
C THR A 17 -10.03 -5.78 15.74
N THR A 18 -11.33 -5.83 15.47
CA THR A 18 -11.91 -6.62 14.37
C THR A 18 -11.86 -5.89 13.02
N HIS A 19 -11.66 -4.55 13.05
CA HIS A 19 -11.61 -3.70 11.86
C HIS A 19 -10.21 -3.73 11.23
N ILE A 20 -9.92 -4.82 10.51
CA ILE A 20 -8.65 -5.06 9.83
C ILE A 20 -8.91 -5.39 8.36
N GLU A 21 -8.31 -4.62 7.47
CA GLU A 21 -8.25 -4.89 6.05
C GLU A 21 -6.90 -5.51 5.70
N GLN A 22 -6.90 -6.79 5.37
CA GLN A 22 -5.69 -7.45 4.89
C GLN A 22 -5.51 -7.18 3.38
N VAL A 23 -4.48 -6.41 3.03
CA VAL A 23 -4.16 -6.03 1.64
C VAL A 23 -3.34 -7.11 0.94
N SER A 24 -2.34 -7.64 1.64
CA SER A 24 -1.44 -8.67 1.11
C SER A 24 -1.08 -9.73 2.16
N VAL A 25 -0.10 -10.58 1.86
CA VAL A 25 0.41 -11.59 2.80
C VAL A 25 1.11 -10.96 4.01
N ASP A 26 1.61 -9.74 3.88
CA ASP A 26 2.45 -9.04 4.86
C ASP A 26 1.99 -7.61 5.19
N GLU A 27 0.90 -7.14 4.57
CA GLU A 27 0.38 -5.79 4.79
C GLU A 27 -1.10 -5.80 5.17
N CYS A 28 -1.45 -4.96 6.14
CA CYS A 28 -2.84 -4.69 6.51
C CYS A 28 -3.03 -3.26 7.01
N TYR A 29 -4.26 -2.78 6.93
CA TYR A 29 -4.72 -1.61 7.66
C TYR A 29 -5.52 -2.05 8.88
N MET A 30 -5.37 -1.32 9.97
CA MET A 30 -6.17 -1.46 11.20
C MET A 30 -6.88 -0.15 11.50
N ASP A 31 -8.18 -0.20 11.70
CA ASP A 31 -8.87 0.93 12.33
C ASP A 31 -8.60 0.91 13.83
N PHE A 32 -7.97 1.98 14.29
CA PHE A 32 -7.55 2.15 15.69
C PHE A 32 -8.55 2.94 16.52
N THR A 33 -9.62 3.46 15.91
CA THR A 33 -10.59 4.38 16.55
C THR A 33 -11.22 3.79 17.80
N GLU A 34 -11.71 2.54 17.74
CA GLU A 34 -12.39 1.91 18.87
C GLU A 34 -11.47 1.51 20.03
N ILE A 35 -10.16 1.44 19.79
CA ILE A 35 -9.17 1.01 20.79
C ILE A 35 -8.26 2.14 21.24
N ALA A 36 -8.43 3.34 20.69
CA ALA A 36 -7.60 4.51 20.97
C ALA A 36 -7.52 4.82 22.47
N ASP A 37 -8.65 4.71 23.19
CA ASP A 37 -8.75 4.99 24.63
C ASP A 37 -7.98 3.99 25.52
N ARG A 38 -7.50 2.88 24.96
CA ARG A 38 -6.66 1.91 25.70
C ARG A 38 -5.22 2.38 25.87
N PHE A 39 -4.81 3.41 25.12
CA PHE A 39 -3.44 3.91 25.04
C PHE A 39 -3.41 5.42 25.29
N THR A 40 -2.30 5.93 25.79
CA THR A 40 -2.12 7.38 25.98
C THR A 40 -1.94 8.13 24.66
N SER A 41 -1.50 7.40 23.61
CA SER A 41 -1.37 7.94 22.25
C SER A 41 -1.41 6.82 21.22
N PRO A 42 -1.76 7.12 19.94
CA PRO A 42 -1.67 6.15 18.85
C PRO A 42 -0.25 5.61 18.64
N VAL A 43 0.77 6.42 18.90
CA VAL A 43 2.19 6.02 18.79
C VAL A 43 2.57 4.98 19.84
N GLU A 44 2.06 5.13 21.07
CA GLU A 44 2.26 4.15 22.13
C GLU A 44 1.63 2.80 21.75
N GLY A 45 0.36 2.80 21.34
CA GLY A 45 -0.33 1.58 20.93
C GLY A 45 0.34 0.89 19.75
N ALA A 46 0.76 1.65 18.74
CA ALA A 46 1.51 1.11 17.60
C ALA A 46 2.87 0.52 18.02
N SER A 47 3.56 1.17 18.96
CA SER A 47 4.84 0.68 19.49
C SER A 47 4.65 -0.61 20.27
N GLU A 48 3.62 -0.71 21.11
CA GLU A 48 3.28 -1.93 21.83
C GLU A 48 2.99 -3.08 20.87
N ILE A 49 2.14 -2.86 19.85
CA ILE A 49 1.79 -3.87 18.85
C ILE A 49 3.06 -4.34 18.12
N LYS A 50 3.89 -3.41 17.67
CA LYS A 50 5.16 -3.70 16.99
C LYS A 50 6.09 -4.56 17.85
N ASP A 51 6.25 -4.21 19.11
CA ASP A 51 7.14 -4.92 20.04
C ASP A 51 6.59 -6.31 20.41
N GLU A 52 5.27 -6.44 20.58
CA GLU A 52 4.64 -7.74 20.79
C GLU A 52 4.72 -8.66 19.56
N VAL A 53 4.66 -8.11 18.34
CA VAL A 53 4.89 -8.87 17.10
C VAL A 53 6.30 -9.44 17.09
N TYR A 54 7.31 -8.62 17.38
CA TYR A 54 8.70 -9.07 17.45
C TYR A 54 8.90 -10.15 18.53
N LYS A 55 8.36 -9.93 19.71
CA LYS A 55 8.48 -10.85 20.84
C LYS A 55 7.82 -12.21 20.56
N ARG A 56 6.67 -12.23 19.90
CA ARG A 56 5.89 -13.44 19.63
C ARG A 56 6.35 -14.21 18.41
N PHE A 57 6.77 -13.51 17.37
CA PHE A 57 7.02 -14.11 16.07
C PHE A 57 8.46 -14.00 15.59
N GLY A 58 9.31 -13.17 16.23
CA GLY A 58 10.72 -13.01 15.91
C GLY A 58 11.02 -12.22 14.64
N PHE A 59 10.00 -11.56 14.02
CA PHE A 59 10.19 -10.65 12.90
C PHE A 59 9.73 -9.23 13.24
N THR A 60 10.24 -8.25 12.51
CA THR A 60 9.92 -6.85 12.70
C THR A 60 8.81 -6.39 11.75
N VAL A 61 8.01 -5.42 12.21
CA VAL A 61 7.05 -4.70 11.39
C VAL A 61 7.29 -3.20 11.47
N ASN A 62 6.93 -2.49 10.42
CA ASN A 62 6.84 -1.03 10.43
C ASN A 62 5.37 -0.63 10.55
N VAL A 63 5.11 0.42 11.30
CA VAL A 63 3.76 0.94 11.49
C VAL A 63 3.70 2.39 11.07
N GLY A 64 2.82 2.69 10.14
CA GLY A 64 2.46 4.06 9.77
C GLY A 64 1.12 4.44 10.39
N ILE A 65 1.04 5.63 10.96
CA ILE A 65 -0.14 6.15 11.64
C ILE A 65 -0.63 7.40 10.92
N SER A 66 -1.91 7.40 10.57
CA SER A 66 -2.58 8.56 9.99
C SER A 66 -4.10 8.45 10.15
N SER A 67 -4.80 9.53 9.83
CA SER A 67 -6.26 9.55 9.64
C SER A 67 -6.69 9.12 8.23
N ARG A 68 -5.75 8.80 7.32
CA ARG A 68 -6.00 8.40 5.94
C ARG A 68 -5.14 7.19 5.58
N LYS A 69 -5.71 6.22 4.85
CA LYS A 69 -5.01 4.97 4.49
C LYS A 69 -3.75 5.21 3.67
N VAL A 70 -3.82 6.08 2.65
CA VAL A 70 -2.65 6.41 1.83
C VAL A 70 -1.52 7.01 2.66
N LEU A 71 -1.83 7.89 3.60
CA LEU A 71 -0.82 8.52 4.46
C LEU A 71 -0.23 7.53 5.47
N ALA A 72 -1.04 6.64 6.04
CA ALA A 72 -0.54 5.56 6.90
C ALA A 72 0.41 4.63 6.13
N LYS A 73 0.06 4.30 4.87
CA LYS A 73 0.94 3.51 3.99
C LYS A 73 2.27 4.23 3.72
N MET A 74 2.23 5.51 3.36
CA MET A 74 3.42 6.32 3.15
C MET A 74 4.30 6.39 4.41
N ALA A 75 3.70 6.62 5.58
CA ALA A 75 4.42 6.67 6.85
C ALA A 75 5.15 5.37 7.16
N SER A 76 4.55 4.21 6.87
CA SER A 76 5.17 2.90 7.12
C SER A 76 6.42 2.64 6.28
N ASP A 77 6.61 3.40 5.20
CA ASP A 77 7.72 3.26 4.27
C ASP A 77 8.87 4.27 4.49
N PHE A 78 8.71 5.28 5.38
CA PHE A 78 9.71 6.33 5.59
C PHE A 78 11.07 5.81 6.04
N GLU A 79 11.09 4.94 7.03
CA GLU A 79 12.31 4.33 7.55
C GLU A 79 12.03 2.90 7.99
N LYS A 80 12.90 1.98 7.60
CA LYS A 80 12.82 0.56 7.94
C LYS A 80 14.18 0.09 8.48
N PRO A 81 14.24 -0.95 9.32
CA PRO A 81 13.14 -1.75 9.87
C PRO A 81 12.67 -1.28 11.26
N ASN A 82 11.56 -1.84 11.72
CA ASN A 82 11.10 -1.80 13.12
C ASN A 82 10.80 -0.40 13.65
N LYS A 83 10.12 0.42 12.83
CA LYS A 83 9.82 1.82 13.14
C LYS A 83 8.32 2.06 13.25
N VAL A 84 7.98 3.16 13.95
CA VAL A 84 6.65 3.74 14.00
C VAL A 84 6.76 5.19 13.54
N HIS A 85 5.98 5.57 12.55
CA HIS A 85 5.95 6.92 12.01
C HIS A 85 4.52 7.45 11.92
N THR A 86 4.38 8.75 12.08
CA THR A 86 3.13 9.47 11.79
C THR A 86 3.25 10.23 10.47
N LEU A 87 2.13 10.33 9.77
CA LEU A 87 1.95 11.24 8.67
C LEU A 87 0.49 11.70 8.64
N PHE A 88 0.17 12.72 9.43
CA PHE A 88 -1.14 13.34 9.39
C PHE A 88 -1.23 14.37 8.24
N PRO A 89 -2.43 14.76 7.79
CA PRO A 89 -2.58 15.70 6.68
C PRO A 89 -1.78 16.99 6.82
N GLU A 90 -1.67 17.54 8.01
CA GLU A 90 -0.88 18.75 8.31
C GLU A 90 0.64 18.52 8.20
N GLU A 91 1.10 17.28 8.29
CA GLU A 91 2.52 16.91 8.17
C GLU A 91 2.95 16.65 6.72
N VAL A 92 2.01 16.51 5.78
CA VAL A 92 2.26 16.17 4.37
C VAL A 92 3.28 17.12 3.72
N PRO A 93 3.15 18.46 3.82
CA PRO A 93 4.11 19.36 3.18
C PRO A 93 5.53 19.20 3.72
N ALA A 94 5.67 18.93 5.02
CA ALA A 94 6.97 18.82 5.66
C ALA A 94 7.65 17.46 5.50
N LYS A 95 6.87 16.36 5.57
CA LYS A 95 7.42 15.00 5.60
C LYS A 95 7.33 14.28 4.26
N MET A 96 6.28 14.50 3.46
CA MET A 96 6.04 13.74 2.25
C MET A 96 6.43 14.49 0.97
N TRP A 97 6.15 15.80 0.86
CA TRP A 97 6.44 16.56 -0.36
C TRP A 97 7.92 16.60 -0.76
N PRO A 98 8.91 16.63 0.16
CA PRO A 98 10.32 16.60 -0.22
C PRO A 98 10.79 15.26 -0.82
N LEU A 99 10.00 14.19 -0.69
CA LEU A 99 10.39 12.87 -1.18
C LEU A 99 10.37 12.80 -2.70
N PRO A 100 11.25 11.99 -3.30
CA PRO A 100 11.23 11.71 -4.73
C PRO A 100 9.86 11.18 -5.18
N ILE A 101 9.42 11.55 -6.39
CA ILE A 101 8.12 11.14 -6.93
C ILE A 101 7.93 9.63 -6.99
N GLY A 102 9.00 8.87 -7.12
CA GLY A 102 8.96 7.40 -7.13
C GLY A 102 8.62 6.75 -5.79
N GLU A 103 8.70 7.51 -4.69
CA GLU A 103 8.32 7.03 -3.36
C GLU A 103 6.80 7.12 -3.11
N LEU A 104 6.07 7.85 -3.95
CA LEU A 104 4.62 7.97 -3.78
C LEU A 104 3.94 6.62 -4.03
N PHE A 105 3.07 6.23 -3.10
CA PHE A 105 2.25 5.04 -3.24
C PHE A 105 1.50 5.03 -4.58
N MET A 106 1.53 3.90 -5.29
CA MET A 106 1.00 3.70 -6.64
C MET A 106 1.73 4.45 -7.78
N ALA A 107 2.78 5.21 -7.54
CA ALA A 107 3.60 5.79 -8.59
C ALA A 107 4.54 4.72 -9.19
N GLY A 108 4.02 3.90 -10.09
CA GLY A 108 4.79 2.88 -10.79
C GLY A 108 5.82 3.49 -11.76
N ARG A 109 6.80 2.69 -12.19
CA ARG A 109 7.92 3.11 -13.06
C ARG A 109 7.46 3.93 -14.27
N SER A 110 6.44 3.48 -15.01
CA SER A 110 5.94 4.17 -16.20
C SER A 110 5.34 5.55 -15.87
N SER A 111 4.60 5.66 -14.75
CA SER A 111 4.04 6.94 -14.30
C SER A 111 5.14 7.90 -13.88
N VAL A 112 6.16 7.41 -13.16
CA VAL A 112 7.34 8.20 -12.76
C VAL A 112 8.09 8.73 -13.97
N GLU A 113 8.33 7.90 -15.00
CA GLU A 113 8.99 8.31 -16.24
C GLU A 113 8.17 9.40 -16.98
N THR A 114 6.84 9.28 -16.98
CA THR A 114 5.96 10.31 -17.56
C THR A 114 5.99 11.61 -16.76
N MET A 115 5.92 11.53 -15.44
CA MET A 115 5.98 12.71 -14.57
C MET A 115 7.31 13.45 -14.68
N LYS A 116 8.44 12.73 -14.77
CA LYS A 116 9.76 13.33 -15.00
C LYS A 116 9.87 14.08 -16.32
N LYS A 117 9.18 13.64 -17.38
CA LYS A 117 9.11 14.39 -18.65
C LYS A 117 8.31 15.68 -18.52
N LEU A 118 7.46 15.80 -17.52
CA LEU A 118 6.70 17.00 -17.14
C LEU A 118 7.44 17.84 -16.07
N GLU A 119 8.72 17.54 -15.82
CA GLU A 119 9.54 18.22 -14.82
C GLU A 119 9.04 18.05 -13.37
N ILE A 120 8.29 16.96 -13.09
CA ILE A 120 7.80 16.61 -11.77
C ILE A 120 8.75 15.57 -11.17
N TYR A 121 9.56 15.97 -10.19
CA TYR A 121 10.60 15.14 -9.59
C TYR A 121 10.30 14.74 -8.14
N THR A 122 9.52 15.56 -7.44
CA THR A 122 9.13 15.35 -6.05
C THR A 122 7.62 15.16 -5.93
N ILE A 123 7.18 14.61 -4.79
CA ILE A 123 5.75 14.52 -4.46
C ILE A 123 5.15 15.92 -4.34
N GLY A 124 5.92 16.90 -3.83
CA GLY A 124 5.49 18.30 -3.76
C GLY A 124 5.29 18.93 -5.15
N ASP A 125 6.16 18.64 -6.13
CA ASP A 125 5.95 19.10 -7.51
C ASP A 125 4.63 18.57 -8.05
N LEU A 126 4.35 17.28 -7.84
CA LEU A 126 3.08 16.67 -8.25
C LEU A 126 1.88 17.32 -7.56
N ALA A 127 1.95 17.51 -6.25
CA ALA A 127 0.87 18.11 -5.46
C ALA A 127 0.49 19.53 -5.93
N ASN A 128 1.47 20.28 -6.43
CA ASN A 128 1.31 21.65 -6.92
C ASN A 128 1.06 21.74 -8.44
N THR A 129 1.06 20.63 -9.16
CA THR A 129 0.75 20.58 -10.59
C THR A 129 -0.77 20.65 -10.82
N ASP A 130 -1.21 21.29 -11.89
CA ASP A 130 -2.61 21.28 -12.31
C ASP A 130 -3.04 19.82 -12.61
N PRO A 131 -4.06 19.29 -11.92
CA PRO A 131 -4.53 17.92 -12.15
C PRO A 131 -5.00 17.68 -13.60
N ALA A 132 -5.42 18.69 -14.33
CA ALA A 132 -5.81 18.56 -15.74
C ALA A 132 -4.62 18.15 -16.63
N ILE A 133 -3.42 18.64 -16.34
CA ILE A 133 -2.19 18.24 -17.03
C ILE A 133 -1.88 16.76 -16.76
N LEU A 134 -2.06 16.34 -15.53
CA LEU A 134 -1.82 14.93 -15.14
C LEU A 134 -2.85 14.00 -15.78
N GLU A 135 -4.11 14.41 -15.85
CA GLU A 135 -5.17 13.65 -16.52
C GLU A 135 -4.93 13.51 -18.03
N LEU A 136 -4.38 14.54 -18.67
CA LEU A 136 -4.02 14.47 -20.09
C LEU A 136 -2.98 13.38 -20.39
N HIS A 137 -1.98 13.21 -19.52
CA HIS A 137 -0.86 12.31 -19.75
C HIS A 137 -1.03 10.92 -19.08
N LEU A 138 -1.70 10.85 -17.93
CA LEU A 138 -1.84 9.66 -17.10
C LEU A 138 -3.30 9.23 -16.90
N LYS A 139 -4.25 9.95 -17.51
CA LYS A 139 -5.70 9.70 -17.39
C LYS A 139 -6.16 9.77 -15.92
N SER A 140 -7.16 8.97 -15.57
CA SER A 140 -7.68 8.89 -14.19
C SER A 140 -6.60 8.53 -13.14
N HIS A 141 -5.55 7.83 -13.56
CA HIS A 141 -4.45 7.50 -12.66
C HIS A 141 -3.65 8.75 -12.25
N GLY A 142 -3.47 9.71 -13.16
CA GLY A 142 -2.81 10.98 -12.86
C GLY A 142 -3.54 11.77 -11.79
N ARG A 143 -4.88 11.84 -11.89
CA ARG A 143 -5.70 12.47 -10.85
C ARG A 143 -5.58 11.75 -9.51
N LYS A 144 -5.61 10.42 -9.50
CA LYS A 144 -5.46 9.65 -8.27
C LYS A 144 -4.10 9.87 -7.59
N LEU A 145 -3.03 9.94 -8.37
CA LEU A 145 -1.69 10.26 -7.84
C LEU A 145 -1.63 11.68 -7.27
N TRP A 146 -2.30 12.65 -7.92
CA TRP A 146 -2.40 14.02 -7.40
C TRP A 146 -3.17 14.08 -6.07
N GLU A 147 -4.29 13.38 -5.97
CA GLU A 147 -5.04 13.24 -4.72
C GLU A 147 -4.15 12.69 -3.61
N PHE A 148 -3.42 11.61 -3.88
CA PHE A 148 -2.52 10.99 -2.92
C PHE A 148 -1.37 11.91 -2.52
N ALA A 149 -0.78 12.68 -3.46
CA ALA A 149 0.25 13.66 -3.16
C ALA A 149 -0.24 14.80 -2.25
N ASN A 150 -1.54 15.09 -2.29
CA ASN A 150 -2.21 16.04 -1.40
C ASN A 150 -2.79 15.38 -0.13
N GLY A 151 -2.54 14.10 0.10
CA GLY A 151 -3.05 13.37 1.26
C GLY A 151 -4.55 13.12 1.23
N LEU A 152 -5.18 13.21 0.06
CA LEU A 152 -6.62 13.01 -0.13
C LEU A 152 -6.90 11.53 -0.38
N ASP A 153 -7.56 10.89 0.56
CA ASP A 153 -8.00 9.50 0.47
C ASP A 153 -9.17 9.27 1.42
N ASP A 154 -10.34 9.04 0.89
CA ASP A 154 -11.58 8.83 1.65
C ASP A 154 -11.92 7.34 1.80
N SER A 155 -11.00 6.44 1.42
CA SER A 155 -11.22 5.01 1.59
C SER A 155 -11.21 4.60 3.07
N GLU A 156 -12.21 3.84 3.46
CA GLU A 156 -12.32 3.27 4.80
C GLU A 156 -11.59 1.93 4.91
N VAL A 157 -11.35 1.47 6.14
CA VAL A 157 -10.79 0.14 6.41
C VAL A 157 -11.88 -0.92 6.20
N GLU A 158 -11.72 -1.74 5.16
CA GLU A 158 -12.69 -2.77 4.78
C GLU A 158 -12.36 -4.11 5.46
N SER A 159 -13.09 -4.45 6.54
CA SER A 159 -12.90 -5.71 7.28
C SER A 159 -13.37 -6.95 6.51
N VAL A 160 -14.30 -6.77 5.58
CA VAL A 160 -14.86 -7.85 4.77
C VAL A 160 -14.18 -7.82 3.40
N ARG A 161 -13.53 -8.93 3.05
CA ARG A 161 -12.93 -9.07 1.73
C ARG A 161 -14.02 -9.05 0.66
N ALA A 162 -13.92 -8.15 -0.30
CA ALA A 162 -14.82 -8.14 -1.45
C ALA A 162 -14.79 -9.48 -2.20
N GLU A 163 -15.93 -9.89 -2.75
CA GLU A 163 -16.00 -11.08 -3.60
C GLU A 163 -15.04 -10.95 -4.79
N ALA A 164 -14.38 -12.05 -5.13
CA ALA A 164 -13.45 -12.08 -6.24
C ALA A 164 -14.19 -11.77 -7.55
N LYS A 165 -13.84 -10.69 -8.22
CA LYS A 165 -14.39 -10.30 -9.54
C LYS A 165 -13.85 -11.15 -10.69
N GLY A 166 -12.82 -11.95 -10.45
CA GLY A 166 -12.21 -12.84 -11.44
C GLY A 166 -11.27 -13.82 -10.76
N VAL A 167 -11.10 -14.98 -11.39
CA VAL A 167 -10.13 -15.99 -10.98
C VAL A 167 -9.12 -16.12 -12.11
N GLY A 168 -7.84 -15.90 -11.79
CA GLY A 168 -6.72 -16.08 -12.72
C GLY A 168 -5.71 -17.06 -12.14
N ASN A 169 -5.06 -17.81 -13.01
CA ASN A 169 -3.93 -18.65 -12.66
C ASN A 169 -2.75 -18.29 -13.54
N SER A 170 -1.57 -18.22 -12.96
CA SER A 170 -0.32 -17.99 -13.68
C SER A 170 0.78 -18.88 -13.13
N THR A 171 1.68 -19.28 -14.01
CA THR A 171 2.89 -20.01 -13.63
C THR A 171 4.10 -19.41 -14.33
N THR A 172 5.19 -19.33 -13.60
CA THR A 172 6.48 -18.97 -14.19
C THR A 172 7.08 -20.21 -14.80
N LEU A 173 7.39 -20.16 -16.09
CA LEU A 173 8.00 -21.27 -16.79
C LEU A 173 9.47 -21.45 -16.36
N PRO A 174 9.99 -22.68 -16.40
CA PRO A 174 11.37 -22.95 -15.98
C PRO A 174 12.42 -22.34 -16.95
N LYS A 175 12.01 -21.98 -18.17
CA LYS A 175 12.81 -21.29 -19.17
C LYS A 175 11.97 -20.30 -19.96
N ASP A 176 12.63 -19.30 -20.56
CA ASP A 176 11.96 -18.37 -21.47
C ASP A 176 11.54 -19.09 -22.76
N LEU A 177 10.35 -18.73 -23.26
CA LEU A 177 9.85 -19.20 -24.56
C LEU A 177 10.28 -18.21 -25.63
N ILE A 178 10.95 -18.69 -26.66
CA ILE A 178 11.57 -17.85 -27.72
C ILE A 178 10.99 -18.07 -29.10
N THR A 179 10.07 -19.05 -29.27
CA THR A 179 9.42 -19.35 -30.54
C THR A 179 7.92 -19.23 -30.46
N GLU A 180 7.27 -18.91 -31.59
CA GLU A 180 5.80 -18.87 -31.68
C GLU A 180 5.15 -20.21 -31.35
N ALA A 181 5.78 -21.33 -31.72
CA ALA A 181 5.28 -22.67 -31.44
C ALA A 181 5.28 -22.97 -29.93
N GLU A 182 6.28 -22.52 -29.18
CA GLU A 182 6.32 -22.63 -27.72
C GLU A 182 5.27 -21.74 -27.05
N LEU A 183 5.05 -20.53 -27.58
CA LEU A 183 4.01 -19.60 -27.09
C LEU A 183 2.60 -20.10 -27.39
N SER A 184 2.37 -20.77 -28.52
CA SER A 184 1.08 -21.35 -28.92
C SER A 184 0.56 -22.38 -27.93
N LEU A 185 1.41 -23.09 -27.22
CA LEU A 185 1.05 -24.08 -26.21
C LEU A 185 0.41 -23.45 -24.95
N ILE A 186 0.59 -22.15 -24.73
CA ILE A 186 0.02 -21.41 -23.59
C ILE A 186 -1.47 -21.06 -23.82
N HIS A 187 -1.94 -21.03 -25.07
CA HIS A 187 -3.29 -20.62 -25.45
C HIS A 187 -4.31 -21.77 -25.55
N ILE A 188 -3.98 -22.98 -25.15
CA ILE A 188 -4.83 -24.16 -25.30
C ILE A 188 -5.88 -24.33 -24.17
N SER A 189 -5.85 -23.52 -23.14
CA SER A 189 -6.92 -23.54 -22.15
C SER A 189 -8.03 -22.55 -22.51
N GLU A 190 -9.07 -23.01 -23.18
CA GLU A 190 -10.30 -22.22 -23.31
C GLU A 190 -10.84 -21.89 -21.92
N PRO A 191 -11.21 -20.60 -21.65
CA PRO A 191 -11.94 -20.27 -20.44
C PRO A 191 -13.33 -20.89 -20.54
N THR A 192 -13.56 -21.96 -19.79
CA THR A 192 -14.90 -22.45 -19.56
C THR A 192 -15.65 -21.39 -18.77
N ARG A 193 -16.55 -20.66 -19.45
CA ARG A 193 -17.57 -19.85 -18.80
C ARG A 193 -18.57 -20.82 -18.15
N HIS A 194 -18.62 -20.83 -16.85
CA HIS A 194 -19.79 -21.31 -16.10
C HIS A 194 -20.59 -20.11 -15.62
#